data_29e47ea7d760e4f595114006c96b4130
#
_entry.id   29e47ea7d760e4f595114006c96b4130
#
_cell.length_a   1.000
_cell.length_b   1.000
_cell.length_c   1.000
_cell.angle_alpha   90.00
_cell.angle_beta   90.00
_cell.angle_gamma   90.00
#
_symmetry.space_group_name_H-M   'P 1'
#
loop_
_entity.id
_entity.type
_entity.pdbx_description
1 polymer ?
#
loop_
_entity_poly.entity_id
_entity_poly.type
_entity_poly.pdbx_seq_one_letter_code
_entity_poly.pdbx_strand_id
1 'polypeptide(L)'
;MHDPQQLKTSLPEKSLKAQLRPYQVTGSRWLWHLNQLGLGACLADDMGLGKTIQVIALLLMIKNRREKLPCLLVLPTSLLGNWKSELEKFSPSLSCCFVHKAITDKKSLVSWAKEGLPIGTDVVVTSYGTLPRQSWLQDQQWHTVVLDEAQAIKNANTRQSKVVKQLNAKARIALTGTPVENRLSDLWSLFDFINPGLLGSFKQFSAFAKALDQRETEK
;
A
#
# COMPACT_ATOMS: atom_id res chain seq x y z
N MET A 1 0.73 -24.93 12.47
CA MET A 1 1.63 -23.97 13.15
C MET A 1 2.88 -23.86 12.31
N HIS A 2 3.09 -22.75 11.56
CA HIS A 2 4.30 -22.53 10.78
C HIS A 2 5.38 -21.98 11.68
N ASP A 3 6.56 -22.61 11.61
CA ASP A 3 7.75 -22.25 12.39
C ASP A 3 8.18 -20.81 12.09
N PRO A 4 8.28 -19.91 13.10
CA PRO A 4 8.79 -18.56 12.93
C PRO A 4 10.22 -18.49 12.37
N GLN A 5 10.94 -19.62 12.36
CA GLN A 5 12.29 -19.70 11.80
C GLN A 5 12.35 -19.67 10.25
N GLN A 6 11.24 -19.90 9.55
CA GLN A 6 11.20 -19.78 8.08
C GLN A 6 11.18 -18.33 7.57
N LEU A 7 10.96 -17.34 8.42
CA LEU A 7 11.06 -15.91 8.09
C LEU A 7 12.50 -15.36 8.10
N LYS A 8 13.51 -16.20 7.88
CA LYS A 8 14.93 -15.80 7.80
C LYS A 8 15.30 -15.07 6.51
N THR A 9 14.46 -14.15 6.04
CA THR A 9 14.86 -13.26 4.97
C THR A 9 15.73 -12.16 5.56
N SER A 10 16.92 -11.95 5.00
CA SER A 10 17.80 -10.87 5.41
C SER A 10 17.13 -9.51 5.11
N LEU A 11 16.94 -8.70 6.13
CA LEU A 11 16.51 -7.33 5.98
C LEU A 11 17.55 -6.53 5.17
N PRO A 12 17.19 -5.42 4.55
CA PRO A 12 18.09 -4.59 3.75
C PRO A 12 19.00 -3.73 4.65
N GLU A 13 19.67 -4.34 5.63
CA GLU A 13 20.44 -3.67 6.69
C GLU A 13 21.47 -2.66 6.16
N LYS A 14 22.09 -2.95 4.99
CA LYS A 14 23.08 -2.05 4.38
C LYS A 14 22.45 -0.84 3.68
N SER A 15 21.25 -0.97 3.15
CA SER A 15 20.56 0.07 2.36
C SER A 15 19.54 0.86 3.17
N LEU A 16 19.01 0.30 4.26
CA LEU A 16 18.15 1.00 5.20
C LEU A 16 19.00 1.80 6.19
N LYS A 17 18.85 3.10 6.19
CA LYS A 17 19.59 4.03 7.09
C LYS A 17 18.88 4.23 8.44
N ALA A 18 18.39 3.13 9.03
CA ALA A 18 17.76 3.09 10.34
C ALA A 18 17.88 1.70 10.97
N GLN A 19 17.80 1.67 12.29
CA GLN A 19 17.67 0.43 13.05
C GLN A 19 16.20 0.16 13.35
N LEU A 20 15.69 -0.99 12.88
CA LEU A 20 14.32 -1.42 13.16
C LEU A 20 14.21 -1.99 14.57
N ARG A 21 13.11 -1.69 15.24
CA ARG A 21 12.73 -2.35 16.48
C ARG A 21 12.33 -3.82 16.21
N PRO A 22 12.41 -4.74 17.19
CA PRO A 22 12.12 -6.15 16.97
C PRO A 22 10.76 -6.42 16.29
N TYR A 23 9.70 -5.73 16.70
CA TYR A 23 8.38 -5.88 16.08
C TYR A 23 8.33 -5.36 14.64
N GLN A 24 9.07 -4.28 14.31
CA GLN A 24 9.18 -3.75 12.94
C GLN A 24 9.95 -4.72 12.03
N VAL A 25 10.96 -5.40 12.57
CA VAL A 25 11.66 -6.50 11.88
C VAL A 25 10.66 -7.59 11.51
N THR A 26 9.86 -8.03 12.48
CA THR A 26 8.84 -9.07 12.28
C THR A 26 7.81 -8.63 11.25
N GLY A 27 7.27 -7.41 11.37
CA GLY A 27 6.29 -6.86 10.43
C GLY A 27 6.85 -6.72 9.00
N SER A 28 8.08 -6.22 8.84
CA SER A 28 8.73 -6.11 7.53
C SER A 28 8.95 -7.47 6.87
N ARG A 29 9.35 -8.50 7.63
CA ARG A 29 9.50 -9.88 7.14
C ARG A 29 8.16 -10.49 6.75
N TRP A 30 7.13 -10.26 7.52
CA TRP A 30 5.77 -10.70 7.24
C TRP A 30 5.23 -10.07 5.96
N LEU A 31 5.35 -8.75 5.80
CA LEU A 31 5.00 -8.04 4.57
C LEU A 31 5.75 -8.59 3.36
N TRP A 32 7.05 -8.84 3.50
CA TRP A 32 7.87 -9.43 2.46
C TRP A 32 7.38 -10.81 2.06
N HIS A 33 7.10 -11.68 3.03
CA HIS A 33 6.63 -13.04 2.78
C HIS A 33 5.31 -13.05 2.00
N LEU A 34 4.32 -12.27 2.43
CA LEU A 34 3.05 -12.14 1.71
C LEU A 34 3.24 -11.56 0.32
N ASN A 35 4.09 -10.55 0.18
CA ASN A 35 4.41 -9.94 -1.11
C ASN A 35 5.00 -10.96 -2.10
N GLN A 36 5.90 -11.85 -1.65
CA GLN A 36 6.47 -12.90 -2.49
C GLN A 36 5.44 -13.94 -2.94
N LEU A 37 4.41 -14.17 -2.15
CA LEU A 37 3.29 -15.07 -2.48
C LEU A 37 2.24 -14.40 -3.39
N GLY A 38 2.39 -13.11 -3.70
CA GLY A 38 1.37 -12.33 -4.42
C GLY A 38 0.10 -12.12 -3.59
N LEU A 39 0.18 -12.31 -2.26
CA LEU A 39 -0.93 -12.07 -1.34
C LEU A 39 -0.92 -10.63 -0.85
N GLY A 40 -2.10 -10.08 -0.67
CA GLY A 40 -2.26 -8.76 -0.06
C GLY A 40 -2.10 -8.79 1.46
N ALA A 41 -1.75 -7.63 2.03
CA ALA A 41 -1.54 -7.47 3.46
C ALA A 41 -2.23 -6.21 4.01
N CYS A 42 -2.68 -6.29 5.27
CA CYS A 42 -3.11 -5.13 6.05
C CYS A 42 -2.20 -4.96 7.25
N LEU A 43 -1.39 -3.90 7.28
CA LEU A 43 -0.58 -3.53 8.44
C LEU A 43 -1.40 -2.56 9.29
N ALA A 44 -1.97 -3.09 10.37
CA ALA A 44 -2.92 -2.41 11.23
C ALA A 44 -2.32 -2.00 12.59
N ASP A 45 -1.03 -1.73 12.62
CA ASP A 45 -0.34 -1.22 13.82
C ASP A 45 -0.91 0.15 14.21
N ASP A 46 -0.91 0.47 15.50
CA ASP A 46 -1.32 1.77 16.01
C ASP A 46 -0.51 2.93 15.36
N MET A 47 -1.07 4.13 15.43
CA MET A 47 -0.38 5.33 14.94
C MET A 47 0.93 5.53 15.70
N GLY A 48 1.98 5.94 14.99
CA GLY A 48 3.30 6.19 15.59
C GLY A 48 4.18 4.95 15.76
N LEU A 49 3.71 3.74 15.51
CA LEU A 49 4.53 2.52 15.60
C LEU A 49 5.45 2.28 14.39
N GLY A 50 5.55 3.25 13.48
CA GLY A 50 6.49 3.20 12.36
C GLY A 50 6.07 2.23 11.25
N LYS A 51 4.82 2.28 10.81
CA LYS A 51 4.37 1.58 9.60
C LYS A 51 5.18 2.01 8.37
N THR A 52 5.49 3.30 8.25
CA THR A 52 6.28 3.85 7.15
C THR A 52 7.65 3.19 7.01
N ILE A 53 8.40 3.05 8.11
CA ILE A 53 9.76 2.45 8.05
C ILE A 53 9.71 0.96 7.69
N GLN A 54 8.64 0.24 8.08
CA GLN A 54 8.43 -1.16 7.71
C GLN A 54 8.18 -1.29 6.20
N VAL A 55 7.39 -0.38 5.62
CA VAL A 55 7.17 -0.32 4.16
C VAL A 55 8.44 0.08 3.42
N ILE A 56 9.21 1.05 3.93
CA ILE A 56 10.50 1.44 3.34
C ILE A 56 11.45 0.23 3.31
N ALA A 57 11.51 -0.56 4.39
CA ALA A 57 12.29 -1.78 4.42
C ALA A 57 11.83 -2.77 3.34
N LEU A 58 10.52 -2.98 3.18
CA LEU A 58 9.95 -3.80 2.12
C LEU A 58 10.34 -3.31 0.72
N LEU A 59 10.23 -2.01 0.45
CA LEU A 59 10.58 -1.41 -0.86
C LEU A 59 12.06 -1.64 -1.20
N LEU A 60 12.94 -1.53 -0.22
CA LEU A 60 14.36 -1.84 -0.38
C LEU A 60 14.60 -3.34 -0.65
N MET A 61 13.82 -4.24 -0.03
CA MET A 61 13.91 -5.69 -0.30
C MET A 61 13.45 -6.00 -1.73
N ILE A 62 12.39 -5.36 -2.22
CA ILE A 62 11.91 -5.48 -3.60
C ILE A 62 12.98 -5.00 -4.58
N LYS A 63 13.57 -3.82 -4.35
CA LYS A 63 14.66 -3.28 -5.16
C LYS A 63 15.86 -4.24 -5.22
N ASN A 64 16.26 -4.80 -4.08
CA ASN A 64 17.42 -5.71 -4.01
C ASN A 64 17.21 -7.00 -4.83
N ARG A 65 15.97 -7.39 -5.10
CA ARG A 65 15.61 -8.47 -6.03
C ARG A 65 15.68 -8.09 -7.50
N ARG A 66 16.01 -6.83 -7.81
CA ARG A 66 16.04 -6.27 -9.17
C ARG A 66 14.72 -6.45 -9.92
N GLU A 67 13.62 -6.31 -9.21
CA GLU A 67 12.29 -6.32 -9.82
C GLU A 67 12.18 -5.17 -10.83
N LYS A 68 11.62 -5.47 -12.00
CA LYS A 68 11.56 -4.50 -13.10
C LYS A 68 10.41 -3.50 -12.96
N LEU A 69 9.36 -3.89 -12.24
CA LEU A 69 8.17 -3.06 -12.08
C LEU A 69 8.33 -2.16 -10.85
N PRO A 70 7.98 -0.87 -10.96
CA PRO A 70 8.00 0.04 -9.83
C PRO A 70 6.87 -0.27 -8.82
N CYS A 71 7.02 0.23 -7.60
CA CYS A 71 5.95 0.23 -6.59
C CYS A 71 5.18 1.55 -6.62
N LEU A 72 3.89 1.53 -6.28
CA LEU A 72 3.06 2.71 -6.15
C LEU A 72 2.63 2.91 -4.69
N LEU A 73 2.89 4.10 -4.15
CA LEU A 73 2.39 4.57 -2.86
C LEU A 73 1.26 5.57 -3.10
N VAL A 74 0.08 5.30 -2.54
CA VAL A 74 -1.08 6.19 -2.59
C VAL A 74 -1.43 6.61 -1.18
N LEU A 75 -1.44 7.91 -0.91
CA LEU A 75 -1.58 8.45 0.42
C LEU A 75 -2.37 9.78 0.45
N PRO A 76 -2.83 10.23 1.62
CA PRO A 76 -3.39 11.57 1.78
C PRO A 76 -2.38 12.65 1.39
N THR A 77 -2.85 13.74 0.78
CA THR A 77 -1.97 14.85 0.38
C THR A 77 -1.15 15.42 1.53
N SER A 78 -1.70 15.43 2.74
CA SER A 78 -1.03 15.91 3.96
C SER A 78 0.20 15.09 4.35
N LEU A 79 0.28 13.84 3.94
CA LEU A 79 1.39 12.93 4.27
C LEU A 79 2.51 12.93 3.22
N LEU A 80 2.34 13.58 2.07
CA LEU A 80 3.33 13.59 0.98
C LEU A 80 4.70 14.12 1.43
N GLY A 81 4.71 15.20 2.20
CA GLY A 81 5.94 15.79 2.72
C GLY A 81 6.65 14.89 3.72
N ASN A 82 5.90 14.24 4.60
CA ASN A 82 6.45 13.30 5.58
C ASN A 82 7.07 12.08 4.89
N TRP A 83 6.34 11.45 3.96
CA TRP A 83 6.85 10.33 3.18
C TRP A 83 8.11 10.70 2.38
N LYS A 84 8.16 11.90 1.79
CA LYS A 84 9.34 12.39 1.09
C LYS A 84 10.55 12.45 2.03
N SER A 85 10.40 13.10 3.18
CA SER A 85 11.47 13.22 4.18
C SER A 85 11.94 11.85 4.69
N GLU A 86 11.02 10.91 4.95
CA GLU A 86 11.37 9.59 5.45
C GLU A 86 12.08 8.74 4.38
N LEU A 87 11.62 8.78 3.11
CA LEU A 87 12.27 8.09 2.00
C LEU A 87 13.69 8.62 1.77
N GLU A 88 13.88 9.94 1.73
CA GLU A 88 15.19 10.57 1.57
C GLU A 88 16.13 10.24 2.74
N LYS A 89 15.62 10.24 3.96
CA LYS A 89 16.40 9.98 5.18
C LYS A 89 16.78 8.51 5.33
N PHE A 90 15.84 7.60 5.15
CA PHE A 90 16.03 6.19 5.51
C PHE A 90 16.39 5.29 4.32
N SER A 91 16.11 5.73 3.09
CA SER A 91 16.34 4.94 1.87
C SER A 91 16.84 5.77 0.69
N PRO A 92 17.95 6.53 0.82
CA PRO A 92 18.45 7.41 -0.23
C PRO A 92 18.83 6.67 -1.52
N SER A 93 18.91 5.37 -1.50
CA SER A 93 19.16 4.55 -2.68
C SER A 93 17.90 4.28 -3.50
N LEU A 94 16.68 4.51 -3.00
CA LEU A 94 15.45 4.37 -3.77
C LEU A 94 15.28 5.56 -4.71
N SER A 95 15.06 5.27 -5.99
CA SER A 95 14.66 6.27 -6.98
C SER A 95 13.16 6.53 -6.89
N CYS A 96 12.76 7.69 -6.38
CA CYS A 96 11.37 8.03 -6.09
C CYS A 96 10.86 9.13 -7.01
N CYS A 97 9.69 8.92 -7.64
CA CYS A 97 8.96 9.92 -8.42
C CYS A 97 7.68 10.34 -7.69
N PHE A 98 7.55 11.62 -7.33
CA PHE A 98 6.36 12.16 -6.67
C PHE A 98 5.40 12.75 -7.71
N VAL A 99 4.33 12.05 -8.04
CA VAL A 99 3.32 12.51 -9.01
C VAL A 99 2.28 13.36 -8.28
N HIS A 100 2.71 14.57 -7.88
CA HIS A 100 1.86 15.56 -7.23
C HIS A 100 2.43 16.97 -7.38
N LYS A 101 1.54 17.94 -7.75
CA LYS A 101 1.92 19.34 -8.01
C LYS A 101 2.55 20.11 -6.84
N ALA A 102 2.35 19.64 -5.61
CA ALA A 102 2.96 20.27 -4.42
C ALA A 102 4.44 19.92 -4.24
N ILE A 103 4.95 18.90 -4.95
CA ILE A 103 6.33 18.41 -4.81
C ILE A 103 7.10 18.50 -6.12
N THR A 104 6.44 18.16 -7.24
CA THR A 104 7.07 18.07 -8.55
C THR A 104 6.55 19.17 -9.46
N ASP A 105 7.44 19.77 -10.20
CA ASP A 105 7.11 20.83 -11.16
C ASP A 105 6.23 20.32 -12.31
N LYS A 106 5.49 21.25 -12.93
CA LYS A 106 4.53 20.92 -13.99
C LYS A 106 5.20 20.30 -15.22
N LYS A 107 6.44 20.72 -15.55
CA LYS A 107 7.15 20.25 -16.74
C LYS A 107 7.49 18.76 -16.59
N SER A 108 8.05 18.37 -15.46
CA SER A 108 8.34 16.97 -15.13
C SER A 108 7.07 16.10 -15.10
N LEU A 109 5.98 16.56 -14.49
CA LEU A 109 4.71 15.83 -14.48
C LEU A 109 4.13 15.61 -15.89
N VAL A 110 4.26 16.58 -16.79
CA VAL A 110 3.81 16.46 -18.18
C VAL A 110 4.70 15.51 -18.97
N SER A 111 6.04 15.57 -18.78
CA SER A 111 6.98 14.66 -19.42
C SER A 111 6.71 13.21 -19.02
N TRP A 112 6.58 12.93 -17.73
CA TRP A 112 6.27 11.57 -17.25
C TRP A 112 4.93 11.02 -17.76
N ALA A 113 3.94 11.89 -17.95
CA ALA A 113 2.65 11.47 -18.50
C ALA A 113 2.71 11.13 -19.99
N LYS A 114 3.66 11.71 -20.76
CA LYS A 114 3.82 11.49 -22.21
C LYS A 114 4.86 10.44 -22.55
N GLU A 115 5.98 10.46 -21.85
CA GLU A 115 7.18 9.69 -22.16
C GLU A 115 7.37 8.49 -21.24
N GLY A 116 6.58 8.43 -20.13
CA GLY A 116 6.71 7.42 -19.09
C GLY A 116 7.62 7.87 -17.94
N LEU A 117 7.72 7.02 -16.94
CA LEU A 117 8.56 7.23 -15.76
C LEU A 117 10.05 7.22 -16.14
N PRO A 118 10.91 7.98 -15.44
CA PRO A 118 12.36 7.88 -15.59
C PRO A 118 12.85 6.44 -15.44
N ILE A 119 13.81 6.06 -16.26
CA ILE A 119 14.42 4.72 -16.20
C ILE A 119 15.02 4.50 -14.80
N GLY A 120 14.74 3.34 -14.20
CA GLY A 120 15.23 2.98 -12.87
C GLY A 120 14.40 3.55 -11.73
N THR A 121 13.18 4.07 -11.99
CA THR A 121 12.24 4.44 -10.93
C THR A 121 11.85 3.21 -10.13
N ASP A 122 12.12 3.22 -8.82
CA ASP A 122 11.75 2.16 -7.89
C ASP A 122 10.35 2.39 -7.30
N VAL A 123 10.03 3.65 -6.99
CA VAL A 123 8.81 4.02 -6.26
C VAL A 123 8.16 5.25 -6.89
N VAL A 124 6.86 5.16 -7.10
CA VAL A 124 6.02 6.31 -7.45
C VAL A 124 5.13 6.64 -6.27
N VAL A 125 5.08 7.90 -5.89
CA VAL A 125 4.25 8.39 -4.78
C VAL A 125 3.22 9.37 -5.32
N THR A 126 1.95 9.16 -4.97
CA THR A 126 0.86 10.05 -5.37
C THR A 126 -0.20 10.16 -4.28
N SER A 127 -1.18 11.04 -4.46
CA SER A 127 -2.29 11.16 -3.51
C SER A 127 -3.58 10.53 -4.04
N TYR A 128 -4.49 10.16 -3.12
CA TYR A 128 -5.84 9.68 -3.46
C TYR A 128 -6.59 10.65 -4.39
N GLY A 129 -6.40 11.96 -4.21
CA GLY A 129 -7.04 12.98 -5.04
C GLY A 129 -6.40 13.17 -6.41
N THR A 130 -5.10 12.85 -6.55
CA THR A 130 -4.34 12.98 -7.81
C THR A 130 -4.51 11.76 -8.70
N LEU A 131 -4.46 10.55 -8.15
CA LEU A 131 -4.50 9.29 -8.88
C LEU A 131 -5.69 9.19 -9.88
N PRO A 132 -6.94 9.56 -9.54
CA PRO A 132 -8.06 9.50 -10.48
C PRO A 132 -7.98 10.48 -11.65
N ARG A 133 -7.02 11.41 -11.64
CA ARG A 133 -6.77 12.41 -12.69
C ARG A 133 -5.60 12.04 -13.59
N GLN A 134 -4.92 10.94 -13.31
CA GLN A 134 -3.71 10.45 -13.99
C GLN A 134 -3.98 9.08 -14.60
N SER A 135 -4.59 9.04 -15.79
CA SER A 135 -4.93 7.77 -16.47
C SER A 135 -3.70 6.90 -16.68
N TRP A 136 -2.58 7.48 -17.05
CA TRP A 136 -1.34 6.76 -17.30
C TRP A 136 -0.82 5.99 -16.07
N LEU A 137 -1.06 6.47 -14.85
CA LEU A 137 -0.77 5.72 -13.62
C LEU A 137 -1.72 4.53 -13.44
N GLN A 138 -2.94 4.63 -13.94
CA GLN A 138 -3.94 3.56 -13.84
C GLN A 138 -3.66 2.43 -14.82
N ASP A 139 -3.11 2.76 -16.00
CA ASP A 139 -2.77 1.82 -17.06
C ASP A 139 -1.41 1.12 -16.81
N GLN A 140 -0.60 1.64 -15.89
CA GLN A 140 0.72 1.10 -15.53
C GLN A 140 0.59 -0.21 -14.76
N GLN A 141 1.51 -1.16 -15.02
CA GLN A 141 1.71 -2.32 -14.17
C GLN A 141 2.61 -1.97 -12.97
N TRP A 142 2.18 -2.40 -11.80
CA TRP A 142 2.88 -2.17 -10.55
C TRP A 142 3.40 -3.47 -9.94
N HIS A 143 4.58 -3.45 -9.32
CA HIS A 143 5.01 -4.56 -8.50
C HIS A 143 4.12 -4.67 -7.25
N THR A 144 4.04 -3.59 -6.50
CA THR A 144 3.24 -3.51 -5.28
C THR A 144 2.53 -2.17 -5.21
N VAL A 145 1.24 -2.17 -4.87
CA VAL A 145 0.49 -0.96 -4.53
C VAL A 145 0.32 -0.90 -3.03
N VAL A 146 0.76 0.19 -2.42
CA VAL A 146 0.62 0.45 -0.98
C VAL A 146 -0.33 1.64 -0.80
N LEU A 147 -1.36 1.47 0.01
CA LEU A 147 -2.25 2.54 0.45
C LEU A 147 -1.90 2.93 1.87
N ASP A 148 -1.57 4.19 2.10
CA ASP A 148 -1.46 4.73 3.45
C ASP A 148 -2.76 5.41 3.86
N GLU A 149 -3.12 5.32 5.14
CA GLU A 149 -4.43 5.71 5.67
C GLU A 149 -5.57 5.09 4.84
N ALA A 150 -5.53 3.76 4.74
CA ALA A 150 -6.41 3.00 3.84
C ALA A 150 -7.91 3.14 4.18
N GLN A 151 -8.28 3.71 5.34
CA GLN A 151 -9.67 4.13 5.61
C GLN A 151 -10.21 5.12 4.55
N ALA A 152 -9.35 5.77 3.77
CA ALA A 152 -9.74 6.61 2.64
C ALA A 152 -10.58 5.87 1.59
N ILE A 153 -10.47 4.54 1.52
CA ILE A 153 -11.21 3.71 0.57
C ILE A 153 -12.36 2.91 1.21
N LYS A 154 -12.72 3.19 2.46
CA LYS A 154 -13.82 2.49 3.16
C LYS A 154 -15.15 2.52 2.40
N ASN A 155 -15.47 3.63 1.77
CA ASN A 155 -16.63 3.72 0.89
C ASN A 155 -16.25 3.24 -0.52
N ALA A 156 -16.68 2.03 -0.87
CA ALA A 156 -16.42 1.39 -2.17
C ALA A 156 -16.96 2.17 -3.38
N ASN A 157 -17.96 3.04 -3.18
CA ASN A 157 -18.62 3.77 -4.26
C ASN A 157 -17.88 5.04 -4.69
N THR A 158 -16.91 5.52 -3.91
CA THR A 158 -16.14 6.72 -4.26
C THR A 158 -15.28 6.48 -5.49
N ARG A 159 -15.03 7.56 -6.27
CA ARG A 159 -14.14 7.51 -7.42
C ARG A 159 -12.74 7.03 -7.03
N GLN A 160 -12.22 7.47 -5.89
CA GLN A 160 -10.91 7.07 -5.36
C GLN A 160 -10.85 5.57 -5.09
N SER A 161 -11.85 5.02 -4.39
CA SER A 161 -11.92 3.58 -4.10
C SER A 161 -11.98 2.73 -5.36
N LYS A 162 -12.80 3.14 -6.34
CA LYS A 162 -12.92 2.42 -7.61
C LYS A 162 -11.60 2.40 -8.36
N VAL A 163 -10.92 3.54 -8.45
CA VAL A 163 -9.64 3.65 -9.17
C VAL A 163 -8.55 2.81 -8.52
N VAL A 164 -8.34 2.89 -7.20
CA VAL A 164 -7.28 2.10 -6.55
C VAL A 164 -7.51 0.60 -6.64
N LYS A 165 -8.77 0.15 -6.65
CA LYS A 165 -9.12 -1.28 -6.80
C LYS A 165 -8.87 -1.81 -8.22
N GLN A 166 -8.89 -0.94 -9.23
CA GLN A 166 -8.65 -1.30 -10.63
C GLN A 166 -7.17 -1.33 -11.01
N LEU A 167 -6.27 -0.82 -10.15
CA LEU A 167 -4.84 -0.82 -10.41
C LEU A 167 -4.32 -2.24 -10.65
N ASN A 168 -3.49 -2.40 -11.68
CA ASN A 168 -2.85 -3.67 -11.99
C ASN A 168 -1.57 -3.83 -11.13
N ALA A 169 -1.60 -4.71 -10.13
CA ALA A 169 -0.50 -4.94 -9.20
C ALA A 169 -0.33 -6.41 -8.87
N LYS A 170 0.92 -6.85 -8.68
CA LYS A 170 1.22 -8.23 -8.24
C LYS A 170 0.83 -8.44 -6.77
N ALA A 171 1.03 -7.43 -5.92
CA ALA A 171 0.65 -7.46 -4.51
C ALA A 171 0.06 -6.11 -4.06
N ARG A 172 -0.75 -6.12 -3.02
CA ARG A 172 -1.43 -4.93 -2.47
C ARG A 172 -1.31 -4.89 -0.97
N ILE A 173 -0.98 -3.72 -0.45
CA ILE A 173 -0.78 -3.50 0.99
C ILE A 173 -1.62 -2.31 1.43
N ALA A 174 -2.34 -2.48 2.52
CA ALA A 174 -3.06 -1.41 3.18
C ALA A 174 -2.41 -1.10 4.54
N LEU A 175 -2.17 0.18 4.80
CA LEU A 175 -1.72 0.68 6.09
C LEU A 175 -2.86 1.46 6.72
N THR A 176 -3.21 1.14 7.95
CA THR A 176 -4.25 1.84 8.69
C THR A 176 -4.01 1.69 10.19
N GLY A 177 -4.41 2.69 10.97
CA GLY A 177 -4.47 2.56 12.43
C GLY A 177 -5.83 2.03 12.90
N THR A 178 -6.83 2.02 12.02
CA THR A 178 -8.23 1.67 12.34
C THR A 178 -8.80 0.77 11.25
N PRO A 179 -8.44 -0.54 11.23
CA PRO A 179 -8.87 -1.45 10.15
C PRO A 179 -10.38 -1.66 10.11
N VAL A 180 -11.04 -1.58 11.26
CA VAL A 180 -12.50 -1.68 11.40
C VAL A 180 -12.97 -0.58 12.35
N GLU A 181 -13.62 0.46 11.81
CA GLU A 181 -14.14 1.54 12.67
C GLU A 181 -15.60 1.32 13.07
N ASN A 182 -16.51 1.22 12.09
CA ASN A 182 -17.94 1.29 12.42
C ASN A 182 -18.85 0.33 11.63
N ARG A 183 -18.41 -0.23 10.51
CA ARG A 183 -19.28 -1.04 9.65
C ARG A 183 -18.54 -2.19 8.99
N LEU A 184 -19.17 -3.34 8.90
CA LEU A 184 -18.66 -4.49 8.14
C LEU A 184 -18.46 -4.19 6.64
N SER A 185 -19.20 -3.23 6.09
CA SER A 185 -19.00 -2.72 4.73
C SER A 185 -17.61 -2.09 4.50
N ASP A 186 -17.06 -1.46 5.53
CA ASP A 186 -15.75 -0.81 5.47
C ASP A 186 -14.65 -1.88 5.38
N LEU A 187 -14.82 -2.94 6.17
CA LEU A 187 -13.97 -4.13 6.11
C LEU A 187 -14.01 -4.78 4.72
N TRP A 188 -15.19 -4.97 4.14
CA TRP A 188 -15.32 -5.52 2.80
C TRP A 188 -14.53 -4.69 1.77
N SER A 189 -14.66 -3.37 1.82
CA SER A 189 -13.98 -2.49 0.86
C SER A 189 -12.44 -2.59 0.96
N LEU A 190 -11.93 -2.72 2.18
CA LEU A 190 -10.50 -2.90 2.43
C LEU A 190 -10.01 -4.26 1.92
N PHE A 191 -10.71 -5.34 2.26
CA PHE A 191 -10.34 -6.70 1.83
C PHE A 191 -10.47 -6.90 0.33
N ASP A 192 -11.47 -6.28 -0.32
CA ASP A 192 -11.64 -6.29 -1.77
C ASP A 192 -10.49 -5.56 -2.49
N PHE A 193 -9.87 -4.56 -1.85
CA PHE A 193 -8.61 -4.00 -2.34
C PHE A 193 -7.43 -4.95 -2.12
N ILE A 194 -7.26 -5.49 -0.91
CA ILE A 194 -6.10 -6.30 -0.53
C ILE A 194 -6.06 -7.61 -1.34
N ASN A 195 -7.18 -8.34 -1.36
CA ASN A 195 -7.33 -9.63 -2.05
C ASN A 195 -8.67 -9.63 -2.82
N PRO A 196 -8.70 -9.14 -4.07
CA PRO A 196 -9.93 -9.03 -4.84
C PRO A 196 -10.70 -10.34 -4.94
N GLY A 197 -12.00 -10.27 -4.64
CA GLY A 197 -12.90 -11.42 -4.71
C GLY A 197 -12.87 -12.36 -3.50
N LEU A 198 -11.97 -12.20 -2.54
CA LEU A 198 -11.86 -13.07 -1.34
C LEU A 198 -13.18 -13.15 -0.55
N LEU A 199 -13.86 -12.03 -0.37
CA LEU A 199 -15.13 -11.94 0.37
C LEU A 199 -16.38 -11.98 -0.55
N GLY A 200 -16.21 -12.35 -1.81
CA GLY A 200 -17.28 -12.32 -2.81
C GLY A 200 -17.77 -10.91 -3.13
N SER A 201 -18.94 -10.81 -3.78
CA SER A 201 -19.53 -9.51 -4.11
C SER A 201 -20.01 -8.77 -2.85
N PHE A 202 -20.06 -7.44 -2.91
CA PHE A 202 -20.59 -6.61 -1.82
C PHE A 202 -22.02 -7.02 -1.41
N LYS A 203 -22.86 -7.42 -2.37
CA LYS A 203 -24.23 -7.89 -2.11
C LYS A 203 -24.25 -9.18 -1.27
N GLN A 204 -23.41 -10.16 -1.63
CA GLN A 204 -23.29 -11.42 -0.88
C GLN A 204 -22.75 -11.19 0.52
N PHE A 205 -21.68 -10.40 0.65
CA PHE A 205 -21.10 -10.05 1.94
C PHE A 205 -22.09 -9.29 2.84
N SER A 206 -22.82 -8.31 2.30
CA SER A 206 -23.83 -7.56 3.06
C SER A 206 -24.98 -8.43 3.54
N ALA A 207 -25.41 -9.40 2.72
CA ALA A 207 -26.44 -10.36 3.14
C ALA A 207 -25.95 -11.26 4.27
N PHE A 208 -24.71 -11.76 4.17
CA PHE A 208 -24.06 -12.54 5.23
C PHE A 208 -23.93 -11.75 6.54
N ALA A 209 -23.44 -10.50 6.47
CA ALA A 209 -23.27 -9.62 7.61
C ALA A 209 -24.60 -9.37 8.36
N LYS A 210 -25.68 -9.08 7.61
CA LYS A 210 -27.03 -8.89 8.20
C LYS A 210 -27.54 -10.16 8.89
N ALA A 211 -27.28 -11.35 8.33
CA ALA A 211 -27.69 -12.59 8.93
C ALA A 211 -26.92 -12.90 10.25
N LEU A 212 -25.69 -12.43 10.38
CA LEU A 212 -24.92 -12.53 11.64
C LEU A 212 -25.51 -11.61 12.72
N ASP A 213 -25.77 -10.34 12.39
CA ASP A 213 -26.35 -9.38 13.35
C ASP A 213 -27.70 -9.85 13.90
N GLN A 214 -28.54 -10.46 13.08
CA GLN A 214 -29.82 -11.02 13.50
C GLN A 214 -29.64 -12.18 14.50
N ARG A 215 -28.66 -13.05 14.31
CA ARG A 215 -28.39 -14.18 15.21
C ARG A 215 -27.82 -13.76 16.57
N GLU A 216 -27.12 -12.62 16.64
CA GLU A 216 -26.62 -12.08 17.90
C GLU A 216 -27.73 -11.37 18.71
N THR A 217 -28.77 -10.86 18.05
CA THR A 217 -29.90 -10.20 18.69
C THR A 217 -30.95 -11.20 19.25
N GLU A 218 -30.91 -12.46 18.79
CA GLU A 218 -31.82 -13.54 19.25
C GLU A 218 -31.23 -14.39 20.40
N LYS A 219 -30.07 -14.05 20.93
CA LYS A 219 -29.45 -14.65 22.13
C LYS A 219 -29.50 -13.71 23.33
#